data_4e7d2463f1390449324e3ff72dc5e7f3
#
_entry.id   4e7d2463f1390449324e3ff72dc5e7f3
#
_cell.length_a   1.000
_cell.length_b   1.000
_cell.length_c   1.000
_cell.angle_alpha   90.00
_cell.angle_beta   90.00
_cell.angle_gamma   90.00
#
_symmetry.space_group_name_H-M   'P 1'
#
loop_
_entity.id
_entity.type
_entity.pdbx_description
1 polymer ?
#
loop_
_entity_poly.entity_id
_entity_poly.type
_entity_poly.pdbx_seq_one_letter_code
_entity_poly.pdbx_strand_id
1 'polypeptide(L)'
;QRFQVEPSESTKEAPYIERNIEMTRIAMGLDQVTPRNFDYEPTLTATEIEENLATVRNVRLLDPAVMRDTFQQTQGIKSFYDFRDIDVDRYEIDGRTTQVVLAARELKQTDLPNNSWESEHIAFTHGYGIAAAPANAIDANGRPDYALSDIPVSAIPGAESLDVEMPGLYIGEGLQGYAIVGAARDEVDFQDNDDQTEVTRYDGADGVNISSLPRKLAFALKFAEPNLVVSGELGSESRILYKRDVVDRAKTLAPFLKFDRDPYPAVIDGKVMWILDAYTSTEMFPYAQRVNPRAVRSGDLRTEANYVRNSVKVVVDAYDGTPDFYIVDDEDPIAKSYQKQFPNLLLGFAL
;
A
#
# COMPACT_ATOMS: atom_id res chain seq x y z
N GLN A 1 44.40 28.03 11.22
CA GLN A 1 43.80 27.03 10.32
C GLN A 1 44.43 27.11 8.93
N ARG A 2 44.31 28.22 8.20
CA ARG A 2 44.77 28.43 6.82
C ARG A 2 46.25 28.14 6.56
N PHE A 3 47.16 28.40 7.50
CA PHE A 3 48.60 28.19 7.32
C PHE A 3 49.12 26.94 8.03
N GLN A 4 48.32 26.28 8.86
CA GLN A 4 48.76 25.14 9.64
C GLN A 4 48.00 23.84 9.31
N VAL A 5 46.73 23.94 8.93
CA VAL A 5 45.87 22.79 8.64
C VAL A 5 45.73 22.58 7.15
N GLU A 6 45.28 23.59 6.38
CA GLU A 6 45.09 23.47 4.93
C GLU A 6 46.26 22.85 4.17
N PRO A 7 47.55 23.15 4.43
CA PRO A 7 48.65 22.53 3.71
C PRO A 7 48.87 21.05 4.03
N SER A 8 48.27 20.55 5.11
CA SER A 8 48.45 19.17 5.60
C SER A 8 47.13 18.62 6.19
N GLU A 9 46.01 19.01 5.60
CA GLU A 9 44.66 18.74 6.10
C GLU A 9 44.42 17.25 6.28
N SER A 10 44.73 16.45 5.27
CA SER A 10 44.55 14.99 5.29
C SER A 10 45.25 14.28 6.45
N THR A 11 46.41 14.83 6.88
CA THR A 11 47.17 14.27 8.01
C THR A 11 46.73 14.78 9.35
N LYS A 12 46.43 16.07 9.43
CA LYS A 12 46.04 16.71 10.71
C LYS A 12 44.58 16.49 11.09
N GLU A 13 43.71 16.39 10.11
CA GLU A 13 42.29 16.12 10.32
C GLU A 13 41.95 14.63 10.34
N ALA A 14 42.89 13.73 9.96
CA ALA A 14 42.66 12.29 9.91
C ALA A 14 41.99 11.72 11.18
N PRO A 15 42.42 12.03 12.42
CA PRO A 15 41.78 11.50 13.63
C PRO A 15 40.34 12.01 13.84
N TYR A 16 40.02 13.21 13.35
CA TYR A 16 38.68 13.78 13.46
C TYR A 16 37.78 13.23 12.37
N ILE A 17 38.30 13.04 11.17
CA ILE A 17 37.61 12.40 10.05
C ILE A 17 37.24 10.95 10.42
N GLU A 18 38.16 10.19 11.00
CA GLU A 18 37.95 8.82 11.46
C GLU A 18 36.81 8.75 12.48
N ARG A 19 36.80 9.62 13.49
CA ARG A 19 35.70 9.70 14.47
C ARG A 19 34.36 10.08 13.85
N ASN A 20 34.36 11.01 12.90
CA ASN A 20 33.13 11.37 12.17
C ASN A 20 32.60 10.22 11.34
N ILE A 21 33.46 9.45 10.68
CA ILE A 21 33.08 8.25 9.92
C ILE A 21 32.50 7.20 10.87
N GLU A 22 33.17 6.92 11.98
CA GLU A 22 32.73 5.95 12.98
C GLU A 22 31.35 6.33 13.53
N MET A 23 31.18 7.58 13.99
CA MET A 23 29.91 8.07 14.53
C MET A 23 28.79 8.05 13.47
N THR A 24 29.10 8.38 12.22
CA THR A 24 28.14 8.32 11.13
C THR A 24 27.70 6.88 10.85
N ARG A 25 28.65 5.94 10.87
CA ARG A 25 28.35 4.51 10.69
C ARG A 25 27.45 3.98 11.79
N ILE A 26 27.74 4.32 13.05
CA ILE A 26 26.89 3.96 14.20
C ILE A 26 25.49 4.58 14.06
N ALA A 27 25.42 5.88 13.75
CA ALA A 27 24.15 6.58 13.61
C ALA A 27 23.26 6.03 12.49
N MET A 28 23.85 5.43 11.46
CA MET A 28 23.16 4.83 10.32
C MET A 28 23.03 3.31 10.43
N GLY A 29 23.44 2.69 11.55
CA GLY A 29 23.43 1.23 11.72
C GLY A 29 24.43 0.48 10.80
N LEU A 30 25.38 1.18 10.20
CA LEU A 30 26.37 0.61 9.29
C LEU A 30 27.55 -0.08 10.01
N ASP A 31 27.67 0.12 11.31
CA ASP A 31 28.64 -0.58 12.18
C ASP A 31 28.36 -2.09 12.26
N GLN A 32 27.11 -2.50 12.07
CA GLN A 32 26.68 -3.90 12.02
C GLN A 32 26.88 -4.57 10.66
N VAL A 33 27.22 -3.80 9.62
CA VAL A 33 27.46 -4.30 8.26
C VAL A 33 28.87 -4.85 8.17
N THR A 34 29.00 -6.13 7.84
CA THR A 34 30.29 -6.79 7.58
C THR A 34 30.63 -6.68 6.08
N PRO A 35 31.59 -5.85 5.68
CA PRO A 35 32.04 -5.80 4.30
C PRO A 35 32.69 -7.13 3.91
N ARG A 36 32.31 -7.66 2.74
CA ARG A 36 32.97 -8.83 2.14
C ARG A 36 33.51 -8.44 0.77
N ASN A 37 34.74 -8.79 0.51
CA ASN A 37 35.27 -8.68 -0.83
C ASN A 37 34.57 -9.69 -1.73
N PHE A 38 34.15 -9.23 -2.90
CA PHE A 38 33.53 -10.06 -3.91
C PHE A 38 34.46 -10.07 -5.13
N ASP A 39 35.03 -11.22 -5.44
CA ASP A 39 35.86 -11.40 -6.62
C ASP A 39 34.91 -11.58 -7.82
N TYR A 40 34.83 -10.55 -8.63
CA TYR A 40 33.98 -10.54 -9.81
C TYR A 40 34.61 -11.36 -10.94
N GLU A 41 33.86 -12.34 -11.44
CA GLU A 41 34.19 -13.05 -12.67
C GLU A 41 33.17 -12.66 -13.77
N PRO A 42 33.66 -12.31 -14.99
CA PRO A 42 32.73 -11.83 -16.05
C PRO A 42 32.00 -12.98 -16.76
N THR A 43 32.29 -14.23 -16.43
CA THR A 43 31.68 -15.42 -17.05
C THR A 43 31.06 -16.32 -15.98
N LEU A 44 29.85 -16.80 -16.24
CA LEU A 44 29.17 -17.79 -15.41
C LEU A 44 29.23 -19.16 -16.06
N THR A 45 29.62 -20.18 -15.32
CA THR A 45 29.52 -21.56 -15.70
C THR A 45 28.15 -22.16 -15.37
N ALA A 46 27.78 -23.27 -16.02
CA ALA A 46 26.54 -23.98 -15.72
C ALA A 46 26.47 -24.43 -14.24
N THR A 47 27.60 -24.85 -13.67
CA THR A 47 27.68 -25.25 -12.25
C THR A 47 27.42 -24.09 -11.31
N GLU A 48 27.96 -22.90 -11.56
CA GLU A 48 27.73 -21.71 -10.75
C GLU A 48 26.26 -21.24 -10.82
N ILE A 49 25.61 -21.38 -11.99
CA ILE A 49 24.19 -21.13 -12.14
C ILE A 49 23.39 -22.12 -11.30
N GLU A 50 23.72 -23.41 -11.34
CA GLU A 50 23.07 -24.46 -10.55
C GLU A 50 23.23 -24.24 -9.03
N GLU A 51 24.43 -23.84 -8.59
CA GLU A 51 24.71 -23.53 -7.19
C GLU A 51 23.98 -22.26 -6.68
N ASN A 52 23.61 -21.35 -7.59
CA ASN A 52 22.93 -20.09 -7.29
C ASN A 52 21.48 -20.03 -7.80
N LEU A 53 20.82 -21.16 -7.99
CA LEU A 53 19.47 -21.25 -8.55
C LEU A 53 18.44 -20.38 -7.80
N ALA A 54 18.59 -20.23 -6.50
CA ALA A 54 17.68 -19.38 -5.70
C ALA A 54 17.74 -17.90 -6.15
N THR A 55 18.95 -17.41 -6.47
CA THR A 55 19.13 -16.06 -7.01
C THR A 55 18.66 -15.97 -8.46
N VAL A 56 19.09 -16.91 -9.31
CA VAL A 56 18.77 -16.90 -10.74
C VAL A 56 17.27 -16.98 -11.00
N ARG A 57 16.56 -17.81 -10.24
CA ARG A 57 15.08 -17.97 -10.35
C ARG A 57 14.31 -16.73 -9.87
N ASN A 58 14.91 -15.91 -9.01
CA ASN A 58 14.28 -14.69 -8.51
C ASN A 58 14.79 -13.42 -9.21
N VAL A 59 15.53 -13.53 -10.29
CA VAL A 59 15.89 -12.39 -11.14
C VAL A 59 14.59 -11.86 -11.78
N ARG A 60 14.23 -10.65 -11.43
CA ARG A 60 13.02 -10.00 -11.93
C ARG A 60 13.14 -9.69 -13.42
N LEU A 61 12.17 -10.17 -14.21
CA LEU A 61 11.99 -9.87 -15.63
C LEU A 61 10.93 -8.79 -15.83
N LEU A 62 9.89 -8.77 -14.99
CA LEU A 62 8.80 -7.81 -15.04
C LEU A 62 9.16 -6.58 -14.19
N ASP A 63 9.35 -5.43 -14.85
CA ASP A 63 9.61 -4.16 -14.15
C ASP A 63 8.28 -3.49 -13.81
N PRO A 64 7.92 -3.31 -12.52
CA PRO A 64 6.69 -2.66 -12.10
C PRO A 64 6.44 -1.31 -12.79
N ALA A 65 7.48 -0.51 -12.97
CA ALA A 65 7.37 0.82 -13.56
C ALA A 65 6.77 0.84 -14.99
N VAL A 66 6.82 -0.28 -15.72
CA VAL A 66 6.30 -0.40 -17.08
C VAL A 66 5.15 -1.40 -17.20
N MET A 67 4.84 -2.14 -16.13
CA MET A 67 3.83 -3.20 -16.17
C MET A 67 2.38 -2.70 -16.05
N ARG A 68 2.15 -1.49 -15.55
CA ARG A 68 0.79 -0.95 -15.33
C ARG A 68 -0.09 -1.05 -16.57
N ASP A 69 0.40 -0.59 -17.72
CA ASP A 69 -0.38 -0.62 -18.97
C ASP A 69 -0.66 -2.06 -19.43
N THR A 70 0.26 -2.99 -19.19
CA THR A 70 0.06 -4.40 -19.49
C THR A 70 -1.02 -5.02 -18.61
N PHE A 71 -0.99 -4.77 -17.29
CA PHE A 71 -2.04 -5.20 -16.36
C PHE A 71 -3.39 -4.61 -16.75
N GLN A 72 -3.45 -3.32 -17.08
CA GLN A 72 -4.68 -2.67 -17.52
C GLN A 72 -5.25 -3.29 -18.80
N GLN A 73 -4.40 -3.60 -19.77
CA GLN A 73 -4.83 -4.20 -21.05
C GLN A 73 -5.26 -5.67 -20.92
N THR A 74 -4.64 -6.43 -20.03
CA THR A 74 -4.88 -7.87 -19.93
C THR A 74 -5.87 -8.24 -18.82
N GLN A 75 -5.91 -7.45 -17.72
CA GLN A 75 -6.67 -7.72 -16.51
C GLN A 75 -7.61 -6.58 -16.09
N GLY A 76 -7.66 -5.48 -16.85
CA GLY A 76 -8.62 -4.39 -16.59
C GLY A 76 -10.07 -4.81 -16.84
N ILE A 77 -10.30 -5.69 -17.82
CA ILE A 77 -11.59 -6.34 -18.17
C ILE A 77 -12.66 -5.32 -18.55
N LYS A 78 -13.00 -4.36 -17.70
CA LYS A 78 -13.93 -3.26 -17.96
C LYS A 78 -13.24 -1.91 -17.81
N SER A 79 -13.75 -0.89 -18.53
CA SER A 79 -13.16 0.46 -18.54
C SER A 79 -13.16 1.13 -17.16
N PHE A 80 -14.09 0.75 -16.29
CA PHE A 80 -14.23 1.30 -14.95
C PHE A 80 -13.39 0.59 -13.89
N TYR A 81 -12.55 -0.39 -14.28
CA TYR A 81 -11.51 -0.94 -13.42
C TYR A 81 -10.14 -0.35 -13.82
N ASP A 82 -9.39 0.09 -12.83
CA ASP A 82 -8.06 0.68 -13.00
C ASP A 82 -7.05 0.05 -12.05
N PHE A 83 -5.83 -0.15 -12.56
CA PHE A 83 -4.66 -0.49 -11.76
C PHE A 83 -3.84 0.78 -11.59
N ARG A 84 -3.75 1.31 -10.38
CA ARG A 84 -3.08 2.58 -10.11
C ARG A 84 -1.59 2.46 -10.11
N ASP A 85 -1.10 1.45 -9.41
CA ASP A 85 0.31 1.13 -9.30
C ASP A 85 0.53 -0.38 -9.40
N ILE A 86 1.78 -0.78 -9.55
CA ILE A 86 2.21 -2.18 -9.56
C ILE A 86 3.26 -2.36 -8.48
N ASP A 87 2.94 -3.20 -7.53
CA ASP A 87 3.79 -3.48 -6.38
C ASP A 87 4.53 -4.79 -6.52
N VAL A 88 5.45 -5.03 -5.61
CA VAL A 88 6.25 -6.25 -5.54
C VAL A 88 6.18 -6.82 -4.14
N ASP A 89 5.75 -8.06 -4.04
CA ASP A 89 5.73 -8.80 -2.78
C ASP A 89 6.22 -10.24 -2.99
N ARG A 90 6.16 -11.07 -1.96
CA ARG A 90 6.65 -12.46 -1.98
C ARG A 90 5.59 -13.39 -1.47
N TYR A 91 5.27 -14.39 -2.30
CA TYR A 91 4.29 -15.44 -1.98
C TYR A 91 4.90 -16.81 -2.17
N GLU A 92 4.30 -17.80 -1.56
CA GLU A 92 4.66 -19.21 -1.80
C GLU A 92 3.92 -19.71 -3.04
N ILE A 93 4.66 -20.08 -4.08
CA ILE A 93 4.15 -20.67 -5.31
C ILE A 93 4.90 -21.99 -5.54
N ASP A 94 4.18 -23.10 -5.68
CA ASP A 94 4.75 -24.45 -5.78
C ASP A 94 5.74 -24.79 -4.65
N GLY A 95 5.42 -24.38 -3.41
CA GLY A 95 6.25 -24.62 -2.23
C GLY A 95 7.56 -23.84 -2.22
N ARG A 96 7.62 -22.68 -2.92
CA ARG A 96 8.80 -21.80 -2.99
C ARG A 96 8.42 -20.35 -2.84
N THR A 97 9.20 -19.62 -2.06
CA THR A 97 9.10 -18.17 -1.97
C THR A 97 9.46 -17.55 -3.33
N THR A 98 8.47 -16.97 -3.98
CA THR A 98 8.57 -16.37 -5.32
C THR A 98 8.25 -14.88 -5.23
N GLN A 99 9.07 -14.06 -5.87
CA GLN A 99 8.77 -12.64 -6.02
C GLN A 99 7.63 -12.47 -7.03
N VAL A 100 6.62 -11.71 -6.66
CA VAL A 100 5.39 -11.49 -7.43
C VAL A 100 5.21 -10.00 -7.67
N VAL A 101 4.85 -9.63 -8.88
CA VAL A 101 4.29 -8.30 -9.20
C VAL A 101 2.78 -8.39 -9.08
N LEU A 102 2.16 -7.44 -8.39
CA LEU A 102 0.73 -7.46 -8.12
C LEU A 102 0.13 -6.06 -8.13
N ALA A 103 -1.18 -5.97 -8.34
CA ALA A 103 -1.91 -4.73 -8.31
C ALA A 103 -3.38 -4.95 -7.96
N ALA A 104 -3.95 -4.04 -7.18
CA ALA A 104 -5.37 -4.02 -6.86
C ALA A 104 -6.18 -3.43 -8.03
N ARG A 105 -7.29 -4.10 -8.36
CA ARG A 105 -8.22 -3.65 -9.40
C ARG A 105 -9.24 -2.71 -8.79
N GLU A 106 -8.92 -1.42 -8.74
CA GLU A 106 -9.77 -0.41 -8.13
C GLU A 106 -10.88 0.08 -9.07
N LEU A 107 -11.91 0.70 -8.49
CA LEU A 107 -12.98 1.31 -9.23
C LEU A 107 -12.59 2.71 -9.73
N LYS A 108 -12.71 2.95 -11.03
CA LYS A 108 -12.52 4.24 -11.67
C LYS A 108 -13.88 4.90 -11.94
N GLN A 109 -14.35 5.69 -11.01
CA GLN A 109 -15.69 6.30 -11.04
C GLN A 109 -15.96 7.15 -12.30
N THR A 110 -14.92 7.73 -12.91
CA THR A 110 -15.07 8.55 -14.13
C THR A 110 -15.45 7.76 -15.38
N ASP A 111 -15.20 6.45 -15.38
CA ASP A 111 -15.36 5.59 -16.55
C ASP A 111 -16.51 4.58 -16.37
N LEU A 112 -17.43 4.85 -15.44
CA LEU A 112 -18.63 4.03 -15.21
C LEU A 112 -19.55 4.05 -16.46
N PRO A 113 -20.31 2.97 -16.68
CA PRO A 113 -21.26 2.89 -17.82
C PRO A 113 -22.33 3.98 -17.78
N ASN A 114 -22.65 4.50 -16.59
CA ASN A 114 -23.63 5.54 -16.36
C ASN A 114 -23.14 6.45 -15.22
N ASN A 115 -23.08 7.75 -15.47
CA ASN A 115 -22.65 8.78 -14.50
C ASN A 115 -23.83 9.36 -13.70
N SER A 116 -24.82 8.54 -13.37
CA SER A 116 -25.87 8.96 -12.44
C SER A 116 -25.37 8.84 -10.99
N TRP A 117 -25.93 9.66 -10.10
CA TRP A 117 -25.61 9.60 -8.68
C TRP A 117 -25.81 8.18 -8.08
N GLU A 118 -26.87 7.50 -8.50
CA GLU A 118 -27.13 6.12 -8.07
C GLU A 118 -26.06 5.15 -8.56
N SER A 119 -25.61 5.32 -9.81
CA SER A 119 -24.53 4.50 -10.36
C SER A 119 -23.23 4.73 -9.59
N GLU A 120 -22.84 5.96 -9.36
CA GLU A 120 -21.58 6.34 -8.74
C GLU A 120 -21.50 6.00 -7.25
N HIS A 121 -22.64 6.02 -6.54
CA HIS A 121 -22.63 5.93 -5.08
C HIS A 121 -23.36 4.74 -4.49
N ILE A 122 -24.25 4.07 -5.25
CA ILE A 122 -25.05 2.94 -4.76
C ILE A 122 -24.74 1.67 -5.53
N ALA A 123 -24.66 1.73 -6.88
CA ALA A 123 -24.48 0.54 -7.68
C ALA A 123 -23.02 0.12 -7.79
N PHE A 124 -22.14 1.02 -8.19
CA PHE A 124 -20.70 0.75 -8.32
C PHE A 124 -19.95 1.33 -7.11
N THR A 125 -19.90 0.55 -6.06
CA THR A 125 -19.38 0.99 -4.75
C THR A 125 -17.93 0.62 -4.52
N HIS A 126 -17.39 -0.40 -5.18
CA HIS A 126 -16.08 -1.02 -4.88
C HIS A 126 -15.38 -1.54 -6.14
N GLY A 127 -14.06 -1.71 -6.04
CA GLY A 127 -13.24 -2.45 -6.98
C GLY A 127 -13.29 -3.95 -6.73
N TYR A 128 -12.56 -4.76 -7.52
CA TYR A 128 -12.67 -6.21 -7.45
C TYR A 128 -11.33 -6.92 -7.58
N GLY A 129 -10.84 -7.43 -6.48
CA GLY A 129 -9.69 -8.34 -6.39
C GLY A 129 -8.35 -7.74 -6.78
N ILE A 130 -7.38 -8.60 -6.91
CA ILE A 130 -5.99 -8.33 -7.27
C ILE A 130 -5.64 -9.15 -8.52
N ALA A 131 -4.78 -8.63 -9.38
CA ALA A 131 -4.06 -9.41 -10.36
C ALA A 131 -2.60 -9.56 -9.93
N ALA A 132 -2.02 -10.75 -10.07
CA ALA A 132 -0.66 -11.04 -9.62
C ALA A 132 0.05 -12.01 -10.56
N ALA A 133 1.35 -11.76 -10.82
CA ALA A 133 2.18 -12.63 -11.65
C ALA A 133 3.59 -12.79 -11.03
N PRO A 134 4.22 -13.99 -11.13
CA PRO A 134 5.62 -14.14 -10.78
C PRO A 134 6.48 -13.13 -11.53
N ALA A 135 7.33 -12.41 -10.82
CA ALA A 135 8.13 -11.33 -11.40
C ALA A 135 9.18 -11.81 -12.41
N ASN A 136 9.44 -13.10 -12.45
CA ASN A 136 10.44 -13.78 -13.31
C ASN A 136 9.82 -14.68 -14.39
N ALA A 137 8.49 -14.65 -14.57
CA ALA A 137 7.80 -15.52 -15.51
C ALA A 137 6.99 -14.72 -16.55
N ILE A 138 7.04 -15.21 -17.78
CA ILE A 138 6.26 -14.69 -18.91
C ILE A 138 5.62 -15.87 -19.67
N ASP A 139 4.47 -15.61 -20.25
CA ASP A 139 3.78 -16.55 -21.14
C ASP A 139 4.52 -16.67 -22.50
N ALA A 140 4.03 -17.56 -23.39
CA ALA A 140 4.58 -17.76 -24.73
C ALA A 140 4.52 -16.51 -25.64
N ASN A 141 3.74 -15.48 -25.26
CA ASN A 141 3.59 -14.25 -26.01
C ASN A 141 4.42 -13.10 -25.37
N GLY A 142 5.19 -13.38 -24.32
CA GLY A 142 5.99 -12.39 -23.59
C GLY A 142 5.19 -11.53 -22.63
N ARG A 143 3.97 -11.93 -22.23
CA ARG A 143 3.12 -11.28 -21.24
C ARG A 143 3.37 -11.87 -19.85
N PRO A 144 2.95 -11.19 -18.76
CA PRO A 144 2.99 -11.79 -17.42
C PRO A 144 2.25 -13.13 -17.40
N ASP A 145 2.87 -14.14 -16.83
CA ASP A 145 2.25 -15.44 -16.58
C ASP A 145 1.49 -15.38 -15.25
N TYR A 146 0.22 -14.99 -15.31
CA TYR A 146 -0.55 -14.65 -14.11
C TYR A 146 -0.76 -15.87 -13.20
N ALA A 147 -0.43 -15.69 -11.92
CA ALA A 147 -0.74 -16.64 -10.85
C ALA A 147 -2.11 -16.37 -10.19
N LEU A 148 -2.57 -15.12 -10.24
CA LEU A 148 -3.89 -14.67 -9.79
C LEU A 148 -4.47 -13.72 -10.83
N SER A 149 -5.65 -14.01 -11.38
CA SER A 149 -6.19 -13.27 -12.51
C SER A 149 -7.71 -13.37 -12.64
N ASP A 150 -8.21 -12.71 -13.65
CA ASP A 150 -9.59 -12.74 -14.15
C ASP A 150 -10.67 -12.15 -13.23
N ILE A 151 -11.92 -12.25 -13.63
CA ILE A 151 -13.14 -11.94 -12.87
C ILE A 151 -14.17 -13.05 -13.17
N PRO A 152 -14.63 -13.82 -12.18
CA PRO A 152 -14.18 -13.80 -10.77
C PRO A 152 -12.68 -14.13 -10.64
N VAL A 153 -12.06 -13.53 -9.62
CA VAL A 153 -10.64 -13.70 -9.36
C VAL A 153 -10.34 -15.16 -8.98
N SER A 154 -9.29 -15.74 -9.55
CA SER A 154 -8.87 -17.09 -9.22
C SER A 154 -7.35 -17.25 -9.28
N ALA A 155 -6.80 -18.02 -8.31
CA ALA A 155 -5.40 -18.40 -8.32
C ALA A 155 -5.19 -19.71 -9.11
N ILE A 156 -4.01 -19.87 -9.71
CA ILE A 156 -3.62 -21.12 -10.33
C ILE A 156 -3.26 -22.18 -9.26
N PRO A 157 -3.36 -23.48 -9.56
CA PRO A 157 -2.87 -24.50 -8.65
C PRO A 157 -1.40 -24.28 -8.27
N GLY A 158 -1.09 -24.43 -6.98
CA GLY A 158 0.24 -24.14 -6.42
C GLY A 158 0.44 -22.72 -5.93
N ALA A 159 -0.52 -21.82 -6.16
CA ALA A 159 -0.48 -20.42 -5.69
C ALA A 159 -1.59 -20.12 -4.67
N GLU A 160 -1.94 -21.08 -3.83
CA GLU A 160 -3.04 -20.97 -2.84
C GLU A 160 -2.81 -19.84 -1.82
N SER A 161 -1.57 -19.42 -1.64
CA SER A 161 -1.23 -18.25 -0.80
C SER A 161 -1.73 -16.91 -1.37
N LEU A 162 -2.14 -16.91 -2.64
CA LEU A 162 -2.74 -15.77 -3.34
C LEU A 162 -4.28 -15.87 -3.42
N ASP A 163 -4.91 -16.92 -2.92
CA ASP A 163 -6.37 -17.05 -2.97
C ASP A 163 -7.05 -15.90 -2.24
N VAL A 164 -8.05 -15.30 -2.90
CA VAL A 164 -8.83 -14.18 -2.37
C VAL A 164 -10.28 -14.61 -2.19
N GLU A 165 -10.69 -14.73 -0.93
CA GLU A 165 -12.07 -15.07 -0.55
C GLU A 165 -12.99 -13.86 -0.51
N MET A 166 -12.43 -12.67 -0.19
CA MET A 166 -13.14 -11.39 -0.10
C MET A 166 -12.57 -10.38 -1.10
N PRO A 167 -13.00 -10.43 -2.37
CA PRO A 167 -12.40 -9.62 -3.43
C PRO A 167 -12.88 -8.16 -3.48
N GLY A 168 -13.94 -7.78 -2.78
CA GLY A 168 -14.47 -6.42 -2.79
C GLY A 168 -13.50 -5.40 -2.21
N LEU A 169 -13.17 -4.35 -2.97
CA LEU A 169 -12.24 -3.29 -2.56
C LEU A 169 -13.00 -2.00 -2.30
N TYR A 170 -13.51 -1.82 -1.08
CA TYR A 170 -14.22 -0.61 -0.66
C TYR A 170 -13.28 0.52 -0.22
N ILE A 171 -12.07 0.15 0.21
CA ILE A 171 -10.98 1.06 0.56
C ILE A 171 -9.84 0.83 -0.43
N GLY A 172 -9.26 1.89 -0.94
CA GLY A 172 -8.20 1.82 -1.94
C GLY A 172 -7.33 3.06 -1.96
N GLU A 173 -6.35 3.04 -2.84
CA GLU A 173 -5.39 4.11 -3.04
C GLU A 173 -5.98 5.30 -3.81
N GLY A 174 -6.95 5.00 -4.68
CA GLY A 174 -7.57 5.99 -5.55
C GLY A 174 -9.04 6.26 -5.29
N LEU A 175 -9.63 5.59 -4.32
CA LEU A 175 -11.06 5.72 -4.02
C LEU A 175 -11.33 7.00 -3.26
N GLN A 176 -11.99 7.94 -3.93
CA GLN A 176 -12.35 9.25 -3.38
C GLN A 176 -13.82 9.31 -2.97
N GLY A 177 -14.20 10.36 -2.24
CA GLY A 177 -15.58 10.66 -1.93
C GLY A 177 -16.23 9.67 -0.95
N TYR A 178 -17.40 9.15 -1.33
CA TYR A 178 -18.19 8.24 -0.52
C TYR A 178 -18.90 7.18 -1.37
N ALA A 179 -19.26 6.06 -0.73
CA ALA A 179 -20.18 5.08 -1.28
C ALA A 179 -21.30 4.83 -0.26
N ILE A 180 -22.44 4.36 -0.73
CA ILE A 180 -23.58 4.01 0.10
C ILE A 180 -23.85 2.53 -0.05
N VAL A 181 -23.80 1.84 1.08
CA VAL A 181 -24.06 0.40 1.17
C VAL A 181 -25.36 0.14 1.94
N GLY A 182 -25.98 -1.01 1.74
CA GLY A 182 -27.25 -1.35 2.38
C GLY A 182 -28.40 -0.46 1.89
N ALA A 183 -28.36 0.00 0.66
CA ALA A 183 -29.47 0.68 -0.01
C ALA A 183 -30.58 -0.31 -0.40
N ALA A 184 -31.69 0.16 -0.94
CA ALA A 184 -32.78 -0.68 -1.45
C ALA A 184 -32.31 -1.51 -2.65
N ARG A 185 -31.40 -0.95 -3.47
CA ARG A 185 -30.77 -1.60 -4.60
C ARG A 185 -29.51 -2.35 -4.16
N ASP A 186 -29.27 -3.53 -4.77
CA ASP A 186 -28.03 -4.27 -4.61
C ASP A 186 -26.85 -3.58 -5.32
N GLU A 187 -25.66 -3.80 -4.81
CA GLU A 187 -24.42 -3.32 -5.38
C GLU A 187 -23.98 -4.24 -6.53
N VAL A 188 -23.33 -3.72 -7.52
CA VAL A 188 -22.64 -4.50 -8.54
C VAL A 188 -21.37 -5.04 -7.93
N ASP A 189 -21.29 -6.37 -7.78
CA ASP A 189 -20.09 -7.04 -7.29
C ASP A 189 -19.00 -6.99 -8.37
N PHE A 190 -19.35 -7.51 -9.56
CA PHE A 190 -18.46 -7.38 -10.72
C PHE A 190 -19.24 -7.51 -12.04
N GLN A 191 -18.56 -7.16 -13.13
CA GLN A 191 -18.96 -7.52 -14.49
C GLN A 191 -17.84 -8.33 -15.15
N ASP A 192 -18.19 -9.49 -15.69
CA ASP A 192 -17.23 -10.36 -16.35
C ASP A 192 -16.99 -9.97 -17.83
N ASN A 193 -16.18 -10.77 -18.54
CA ASN A 193 -15.89 -10.57 -19.95
C ASN A 193 -17.11 -10.67 -20.87
N ASP A 194 -18.12 -11.44 -20.48
CA ASP A 194 -19.35 -11.68 -21.25
C ASP A 194 -20.48 -10.69 -20.90
N ASP A 195 -20.15 -9.58 -20.21
CA ASP A 195 -21.08 -8.54 -19.71
C ASP A 195 -22.13 -9.06 -18.71
N GLN A 196 -21.91 -10.23 -18.12
CA GLN A 196 -22.75 -10.70 -17.02
C GLN A 196 -22.42 -9.89 -15.78
N THR A 197 -23.46 -9.46 -15.07
CA THR A 197 -23.36 -8.65 -13.87
C THR A 197 -23.77 -9.48 -12.67
N GLU A 198 -22.85 -9.68 -11.75
CA GLU A 198 -23.13 -10.23 -10.44
C GLU A 198 -23.36 -9.09 -9.44
N VAL A 199 -24.20 -9.38 -8.45
CA VAL A 199 -24.61 -8.40 -7.43
C VAL A 199 -24.28 -8.89 -6.04
N THR A 200 -23.98 -7.97 -5.15
CA THR A 200 -23.64 -8.25 -3.76
C THR A 200 -24.31 -7.26 -2.82
N ARG A 201 -24.20 -7.52 -1.52
CA ARG A 201 -24.52 -6.59 -0.43
C ARG A 201 -23.37 -6.57 0.55
N TYR A 202 -22.89 -5.39 0.81
CA TYR A 202 -21.83 -5.19 1.81
C TYR A 202 -22.30 -5.64 3.20
N ASP A 203 -21.54 -6.58 3.79
CA ASP A 203 -21.79 -7.12 5.14
C ASP A 203 -20.70 -6.70 6.16
N GLY A 204 -19.70 -5.91 5.73
CA GLY A 204 -18.64 -5.40 6.60
C GLY A 204 -19.14 -4.46 7.70
N ALA A 205 -18.27 -4.19 8.66
CA ALA A 205 -18.60 -3.43 9.86
C ALA A 205 -18.56 -1.90 9.67
N ASP A 206 -17.87 -1.40 8.63
CA ASP A 206 -17.67 0.04 8.41
C ASP A 206 -18.94 0.77 7.97
N GLY A 207 -18.86 2.08 8.02
CA GLY A 207 -19.89 2.99 7.58
C GLY A 207 -20.75 3.59 8.67
N VAL A 208 -21.18 4.82 8.42
CA VAL A 208 -22.08 5.55 9.30
C VAL A 208 -23.52 5.36 8.84
N ASN A 209 -24.37 4.80 9.70
CA ASN A 209 -25.79 4.66 9.38
C ASN A 209 -26.45 6.04 9.13
N ILE A 210 -27.13 6.17 7.98
CA ILE A 210 -27.78 7.39 7.52
C ILE A 210 -29.32 7.27 7.49
N SER A 211 -29.91 6.40 8.28
CA SER A 211 -31.37 6.25 8.36
C SER A 211 -32.07 7.49 8.88
N SER A 212 -31.45 8.30 9.72
CA SER A 212 -32.04 9.48 10.33
C SER A 212 -31.88 10.75 9.49
N LEU A 213 -32.91 11.58 9.42
CA LEU A 213 -32.90 12.85 8.68
C LEU A 213 -31.75 13.80 9.10
N PRO A 214 -31.42 13.99 10.42
CA PRO A 214 -30.27 14.82 10.78
C PRO A 214 -28.93 14.33 10.21
N ARG A 215 -28.70 13.01 10.16
CA ARG A 215 -27.48 12.44 9.58
C ARG A 215 -27.48 12.61 8.06
N LYS A 216 -28.60 12.36 7.38
CA LYS A 216 -28.74 12.63 5.94
C LYS A 216 -28.40 14.09 5.61
N LEU A 217 -28.95 15.05 6.36
CA LEU A 217 -28.66 16.47 6.20
C LEU A 217 -27.19 16.81 6.46
N ALA A 218 -26.58 16.24 7.49
CA ALA A 218 -25.18 16.49 7.79
C ALA A 218 -24.26 16.02 6.66
N PHE A 219 -24.49 14.83 6.11
CA PHE A 219 -23.70 14.31 4.99
C PHE A 219 -24.04 15.03 3.67
N ALA A 220 -25.30 15.41 3.44
CA ALA A 220 -25.69 16.22 2.30
C ALA A 220 -24.96 17.57 2.27
N LEU A 221 -24.83 18.22 3.42
CA LEU A 221 -24.04 19.45 3.56
C LEU A 221 -22.54 19.20 3.40
N LYS A 222 -22.03 18.11 3.97
CA LYS A 222 -20.60 17.75 3.87
C LYS A 222 -20.15 17.52 2.45
N PHE A 223 -20.94 16.82 1.65
CA PHE A 223 -20.61 16.44 0.26
C PHE A 223 -21.28 17.37 -0.78
N ALA A 224 -22.05 18.36 -0.34
CA ALA A 224 -22.84 19.24 -1.20
C ALA A 224 -23.80 18.45 -2.13
N GLU A 225 -24.40 17.35 -1.60
CA GLU A 225 -25.15 16.37 -2.37
C GLU A 225 -26.60 16.23 -1.83
N PRO A 226 -27.58 16.89 -2.46
CA PRO A 226 -28.97 16.84 -2.01
C PRO A 226 -29.63 15.47 -2.17
N ASN A 227 -29.13 14.60 -3.07
CA ASN A 227 -29.67 13.26 -3.28
C ASN A 227 -29.61 12.39 -2.00
N LEU A 228 -28.66 12.64 -1.11
CA LEU A 228 -28.60 12.00 0.22
C LEU A 228 -29.85 12.23 1.08
N VAL A 229 -30.63 13.28 0.80
CA VAL A 229 -31.84 13.59 1.53
C VAL A 229 -33.11 13.12 0.80
N VAL A 230 -33.12 13.28 -0.53
CA VAL A 230 -34.37 13.12 -1.31
C VAL A 230 -34.46 11.72 -1.97
N SER A 231 -33.39 10.94 -2.03
CA SER A 231 -33.42 9.62 -2.64
C SER A 231 -34.31 8.65 -1.85
N GLY A 232 -35.17 7.93 -2.57
CA GLY A 232 -35.98 6.83 -2.07
C GLY A 232 -35.20 5.52 -1.83
N GLU A 233 -33.95 5.43 -2.35
CA GLU A 233 -33.11 4.25 -2.19
C GLU A 233 -32.52 4.07 -0.79
N LEU A 234 -32.55 5.13 0.05
CA LEU A 234 -31.91 5.15 1.36
C LEU A 234 -32.87 4.76 2.47
N GLY A 235 -32.71 3.55 3.00
CA GLY A 235 -33.51 2.93 4.05
C GLY A 235 -32.87 2.92 5.45
N SER A 236 -33.39 2.04 6.31
CA SER A 236 -32.91 1.85 7.70
C SER A 236 -31.51 1.27 7.79
N GLU A 237 -31.16 0.42 6.83
CA GLU A 237 -29.88 -0.29 6.79
C GLU A 237 -28.79 0.49 6.06
N SER A 238 -29.16 1.61 5.40
CA SER A 238 -28.22 2.38 4.59
C SER A 238 -27.12 3.01 5.44
N ARG A 239 -25.89 2.74 5.03
CA ARG A 239 -24.67 3.29 5.63
C ARG A 239 -23.84 4.01 4.57
N ILE A 240 -23.18 5.08 4.95
CA ILE A 240 -22.25 5.82 4.12
C ILE A 240 -20.83 5.45 4.50
N LEU A 241 -20.08 4.89 3.54
CA LEU A 241 -18.64 4.67 3.63
C LEU A 241 -17.94 5.95 3.12
N TYR A 242 -17.08 6.53 3.93
CA TYR A 242 -16.30 7.71 3.54
C TYR A 242 -14.89 7.61 4.10
N LYS A 243 -13.97 8.47 3.67
CA LYS A 243 -12.53 8.25 3.92
C LYS A 243 -12.08 6.92 3.33
N ARG A 244 -12.36 6.76 2.04
CA ARG A 244 -12.09 5.52 1.30
C ARG A 244 -10.66 5.47 0.76
N ASP A 245 -10.00 6.60 0.63
CA ASP A 245 -8.55 6.66 0.41
C ASP A 245 -7.83 6.14 1.65
N VAL A 246 -6.99 5.11 1.46
CA VAL A 246 -6.34 4.38 2.55
C VAL A 246 -5.36 5.25 3.35
N VAL A 247 -4.62 6.14 2.66
CA VAL A 247 -3.67 7.06 3.30
C VAL A 247 -4.41 8.14 4.10
N ASP A 248 -5.45 8.73 3.54
CA ASP A 248 -6.29 9.72 4.21
C ASP A 248 -7.03 9.13 5.42
N ARG A 249 -7.41 7.85 5.34
CA ARG A 249 -8.03 7.10 6.43
C ARG A 249 -7.05 6.94 7.59
N ALA A 250 -5.86 6.43 7.32
CA ALA A 250 -4.81 6.24 8.33
C ALA A 250 -4.39 7.57 8.98
N LYS A 251 -4.20 8.64 8.20
CA LYS A 251 -3.91 9.99 8.69
C LYS A 251 -4.99 10.57 9.60
N THR A 252 -6.24 10.25 9.32
CA THR A 252 -7.36 10.75 10.14
C THR A 252 -7.32 10.16 11.54
N LEU A 253 -6.87 8.92 11.68
CA LEU A 253 -6.78 8.20 12.96
C LEU A 253 -5.48 8.51 13.72
N ALA A 254 -4.37 8.62 13.00
CA ALA A 254 -3.06 8.89 13.60
C ALA A 254 -2.39 10.14 12.97
N PRO A 255 -2.93 11.35 13.16
CA PRO A 255 -2.42 12.58 12.53
C PRO A 255 -1.03 13.00 13.04
N PHE A 256 -0.55 12.37 14.08
CA PHE A 256 0.78 12.59 14.65
C PHE A 256 1.89 11.79 13.95
N LEU A 257 1.52 10.80 13.13
CA LEU A 257 2.45 10.08 12.26
C LEU A 257 2.59 10.78 10.90
N LYS A 258 3.67 10.49 10.21
CA LYS A 258 3.89 10.84 8.81
C LYS A 258 3.75 9.58 7.97
N PHE A 259 3.05 9.67 6.84
CA PHE A 259 2.77 8.51 6.01
C PHE A 259 3.50 8.60 4.68
N ASP A 260 3.93 7.46 4.18
CA ASP A 260 4.24 7.34 2.76
C ASP A 260 2.95 7.52 1.95
N ARG A 261 3.10 7.83 0.67
CA ARG A 261 1.97 7.96 -0.26
C ARG A 261 1.87 6.77 -1.20
N ASP A 262 2.65 5.77 -0.95
CA ASP A 262 2.79 4.57 -1.76
C ASP A 262 2.38 3.33 -0.92
N PRO A 263 1.07 3.17 -0.63
CA PRO A 263 0.56 1.98 0.01
C PRO A 263 0.59 0.83 -1.00
N TYR A 264 0.89 -0.38 -0.56
CA TYR A 264 0.88 -1.55 -1.42
C TYR A 264 -0.14 -2.59 -0.95
N PRO A 265 -0.82 -3.30 -1.88
CA PRO A 265 -1.75 -4.35 -1.51
C PRO A 265 -1.00 -5.65 -1.19
N ALA A 266 -1.58 -6.45 -0.30
CA ALA A 266 -1.13 -7.80 0.00
C ALA A 266 -2.34 -8.73 0.18
N VAL A 267 -2.19 -10.02 -0.11
CA VAL A 267 -3.18 -11.03 0.22
C VAL A 267 -2.79 -11.67 1.55
N ILE A 268 -3.63 -11.53 2.56
CA ILE A 268 -3.42 -12.09 3.90
C ILE A 268 -4.72 -12.78 4.32
N ASP A 269 -4.65 -14.08 4.61
CA ASP A 269 -5.78 -14.89 5.06
C ASP A 269 -7.04 -14.74 4.18
N GLY A 270 -6.86 -14.79 2.85
CA GLY A 270 -7.94 -14.69 1.87
C GLY A 270 -8.52 -13.28 1.68
N LYS A 271 -7.93 -12.26 2.28
CA LYS A 271 -8.35 -10.87 2.19
C LYS A 271 -7.30 -10.01 1.51
N VAL A 272 -7.75 -8.96 0.87
CA VAL A 272 -6.87 -7.90 0.38
C VAL A 272 -6.62 -6.89 1.51
N MET A 273 -5.37 -6.70 1.85
CA MET A 273 -4.91 -5.76 2.85
C MET A 273 -4.03 -4.69 2.22
N TRP A 274 -4.22 -3.45 2.58
CA TRP A 274 -3.32 -2.36 2.25
C TRP A 274 -2.25 -2.20 3.33
N ILE A 275 -1.00 -2.17 2.94
CA ILE A 275 0.13 -1.96 3.83
C ILE A 275 0.70 -0.57 3.60
N LEU A 276 0.84 0.21 4.67
CA LEU A 276 1.39 1.57 4.63
C LEU A 276 2.58 1.69 5.56
N ASP A 277 3.60 2.38 5.10
CA ASP A 277 4.70 2.85 5.94
C ASP A 277 4.33 4.14 6.67
N ALA A 278 4.54 4.14 7.97
CA ALA A 278 4.32 5.31 8.80
C ALA A 278 5.55 5.63 9.67
N TYR A 279 5.86 6.91 9.73
CA TYR A 279 7.09 7.42 10.33
C TYR A 279 6.79 8.25 11.56
N THR A 280 7.59 8.07 12.58
CA THR A 280 7.73 9.04 13.66
C THR A 280 8.69 10.14 13.23
N SER A 281 8.46 11.36 13.65
CA SER A 281 9.33 12.49 13.31
C SER A 281 9.33 13.57 14.39
N THR A 282 10.46 14.26 14.53
CA THR A 282 10.56 15.46 15.35
C THR A 282 11.60 16.44 14.76
N GLU A 283 11.45 17.71 15.05
CA GLU A 283 12.42 18.77 14.74
C GLU A 283 13.31 19.13 15.93
N MET A 284 13.10 18.48 17.08
CA MET A 284 13.72 18.81 18.36
C MET A 284 14.79 17.81 18.79
N PHE A 285 15.28 16.95 17.90
CA PHE A 285 16.34 16.02 18.29
C PHE A 285 17.64 16.76 18.54
N PRO A 286 18.30 16.52 19.72
CA PRO A 286 19.49 17.28 20.11
C PRO A 286 20.65 17.07 19.13
N TYR A 287 21.40 18.13 18.86
CA TYR A 287 22.63 18.13 18.05
C TYR A 287 22.49 17.65 16.60
N ALA A 288 21.27 17.45 16.09
CA ALA A 288 21.02 17.04 14.72
C ALA A 288 20.60 18.23 13.85
N GLN A 289 21.09 18.28 12.63
CA GLN A 289 20.71 19.30 11.65
C GLN A 289 19.34 18.96 11.04
N ARG A 290 18.50 19.97 10.87
CA ARG A 290 17.21 19.81 10.19
C ARG A 290 17.40 19.49 8.71
N VAL A 291 16.63 18.56 8.21
CA VAL A 291 16.60 18.21 6.80
C VAL A 291 15.92 19.33 6.01
N ASN A 292 16.46 19.66 4.84
CA ASN A 292 15.78 20.56 3.92
C ASN A 292 14.55 19.81 3.31
N PRO A 293 13.32 20.30 3.53
CA PRO A 293 12.10 19.62 3.03
C PRO A 293 12.09 19.42 1.52
N ARG A 294 12.83 20.26 0.77
CA ARG A 294 12.94 20.14 -0.70
C ARG A 294 13.83 18.97 -1.14
N ALA A 295 14.67 18.47 -0.25
CA ALA A 295 15.54 17.32 -0.54
C ALA A 295 14.79 15.97 -0.40
N VAL A 296 13.68 15.94 0.33
CA VAL A 296 12.86 14.75 0.54
C VAL A 296 11.73 14.75 -0.48
N ARG A 297 11.63 13.71 -1.29
CA ARG A 297 10.65 13.61 -2.38
C ARG A 297 9.38 12.86 -1.99
N SER A 298 9.42 12.07 -0.93
CA SER A 298 8.33 11.18 -0.55
C SER A 298 7.35 11.80 0.45
N GLY A 299 6.08 11.66 0.18
CA GLY A 299 4.94 11.81 1.06
C GLY A 299 4.92 13.04 1.98
N ASP A 300 4.46 12.80 3.19
CA ASP A 300 4.40 13.79 4.28
C ASP A 300 5.75 14.06 4.95
N LEU A 301 6.82 13.36 4.50
CA LEU A 301 8.18 13.57 4.98
C LEU A 301 8.80 14.88 4.49
N ARG A 302 8.10 15.66 3.66
CA ARG A 302 8.46 17.04 3.32
C ARG A 302 8.27 17.97 4.51
N THR A 303 8.98 17.72 5.58
CA THR A 303 8.93 18.48 6.84
C THR A 303 10.33 18.88 7.29
N GLU A 304 10.45 19.92 8.09
CA GLU A 304 11.71 20.36 8.70
C GLU A 304 12.15 19.45 9.86
N ALA A 305 11.99 18.15 9.73
CA ALA A 305 12.40 17.21 10.76
C ALA A 305 13.93 17.07 10.81
N ASN A 306 14.45 16.81 12.00
CA ASN A 306 15.84 16.42 12.22
C ASN A 306 15.94 14.99 12.81
N TYR A 307 14.81 14.32 12.93
CA TYR A 307 14.67 12.91 13.26
C TYR A 307 13.48 12.35 12.49
N VAL A 308 13.67 11.26 11.78
CA VAL A 308 12.63 10.50 11.08
C VAL A 308 12.96 9.02 11.20
N ARG A 309 11.98 8.21 11.58
CA ARG A 309 12.16 6.78 11.71
C ARG A 309 10.92 6.03 11.21
N ASN A 310 11.13 5.01 10.37
CA ASN A 310 10.06 4.13 9.89
C ASN A 310 9.74 3.10 10.97
N SER A 311 8.95 3.49 11.94
CA SER A 311 8.71 2.70 13.16
C SER A 311 7.34 2.05 13.20
N VAL A 312 6.44 2.39 12.28
CA VAL A 312 5.06 1.91 12.30
C VAL A 312 4.67 1.39 10.91
N LYS A 313 4.07 0.21 10.87
CA LYS A 313 3.35 -0.32 9.71
C LYS A 313 1.85 -0.25 10.00
N VAL A 314 1.09 0.21 9.01
CA VAL A 314 -0.37 0.22 9.09
C VAL A 314 -0.91 -0.80 8.11
N VAL A 315 -1.77 -1.66 8.59
CA VAL A 315 -2.46 -2.68 7.80
C VAL A 315 -3.93 -2.32 7.77
N VAL A 316 -4.51 -2.15 6.60
CA VAL A 316 -5.92 -1.75 6.44
C VAL A 316 -6.64 -2.79 5.60
N ASP A 317 -7.70 -3.37 6.13
CA ASP A 317 -8.57 -4.28 5.38
C ASP A 317 -9.24 -3.51 4.23
N ALA A 318 -9.06 -3.96 2.99
CA ALA A 318 -9.60 -3.30 1.81
C ALA A 318 -11.13 -3.41 1.70
N TYR A 319 -11.73 -4.41 2.37
CA TYR A 319 -13.15 -4.62 2.38
C TYR A 319 -13.86 -3.77 3.45
N ASP A 320 -13.50 -3.95 4.72
CA ASP A 320 -14.19 -3.26 5.82
C ASP A 320 -13.47 -2.00 6.34
N GLY A 321 -12.27 -1.73 5.86
CA GLY A 321 -11.52 -0.51 6.18
C GLY A 321 -10.96 -0.45 7.59
N THR A 322 -10.93 -1.55 8.34
CA THR A 322 -10.36 -1.60 9.68
C THR A 322 -8.85 -1.43 9.61
N PRO A 323 -8.26 -0.42 10.27
CA PRO A 323 -6.82 -0.22 10.29
C PRO A 323 -6.21 -0.73 11.59
N ASP A 324 -5.13 -1.48 11.47
CA ASP A 324 -4.25 -1.87 12.56
C ASP A 324 -2.89 -1.19 12.43
N PHE A 325 -2.41 -0.59 13.52
CA PHE A 325 -1.13 0.12 13.56
C PHE A 325 -0.12 -0.68 14.37
N TYR A 326 0.89 -1.24 13.72
CA TYR A 326 1.92 -2.07 14.34
C TYR A 326 3.23 -1.30 14.52
N ILE A 327 3.75 -1.27 15.75
CA ILE A 327 5.11 -0.76 15.99
C ILE A 327 6.08 -1.87 15.58
N VAL A 328 6.84 -1.62 14.51
CA VAL A 328 7.84 -2.55 13.97
C VAL A 328 9.26 -2.24 14.45
N ASP A 329 9.47 -1.07 15.05
CA ASP A 329 10.71 -0.64 15.67
C ASP A 329 10.44 -0.28 17.13
N ASP A 330 10.67 -1.24 18.00
CA ASP A 330 10.46 -1.11 19.45
C ASP A 330 11.56 -0.32 20.16
N GLU A 331 12.63 0.06 19.47
CA GLU A 331 13.66 0.95 20.01
C GLU A 331 13.36 2.43 19.81
N ASP A 332 12.36 2.78 18.97
CA ASP A 332 11.98 4.17 18.77
C ASP A 332 11.30 4.76 20.02
N PRO A 333 11.92 5.76 20.67
CA PRO A 333 11.36 6.37 21.88
C PRO A 333 10.08 7.17 21.61
N ILE A 334 9.90 7.68 20.38
CA ILE A 334 8.71 8.45 19.97
C ILE A 334 7.54 7.47 19.80
N ALA A 335 7.74 6.37 19.08
CA ALA A 335 6.74 5.33 18.91
C ALA A 335 6.29 4.76 20.25
N LYS A 336 7.23 4.43 21.16
CA LYS A 336 6.93 4.00 22.54
C LYS A 336 6.12 5.03 23.33
N SER A 337 6.40 6.31 23.14
CA SER A 337 5.65 7.37 23.83
C SER A 337 4.22 7.45 23.32
N TYR A 338 4.01 7.35 22.03
CA TYR A 338 2.66 7.30 21.44
C TYR A 338 1.91 6.02 21.83
N GLN A 339 2.57 4.87 21.88
CA GLN A 339 1.95 3.62 22.35
C GLN A 339 1.43 3.72 23.78
N LYS A 340 2.20 4.34 24.68
CA LYS A 340 1.74 4.58 26.05
C LYS A 340 0.55 5.53 26.11
N GLN A 341 0.48 6.50 25.22
CA GLN A 341 -0.61 7.47 25.16
C GLN A 341 -1.86 6.89 24.47
N PHE A 342 -1.67 6.04 23.47
CA PHE A 342 -2.73 5.44 22.66
C PHE A 342 -2.57 3.90 22.60
N PRO A 343 -2.70 3.18 23.73
CA PRO A 343 -2.40 1.76 23.79
C PRO A 343 -3.36 0.87 22.98
N ASN A 344 -4.56 1.37 22.66
CA ASN A 344 -5.54 0.66 21.85
C ASN A 344 -5.39 0.96 20.34
N LEU A 345 -4.56 1.92 19.97
CA LEU A 345 -4.32 2.28 18.58
C LEU A 345 -3.01 1.69 18.07
N LEU A 346 -1.95 1.76 18.87
CA LEU A 346 -0.62 1.32 18.48
C LEU A 346 -0.31 -0.03 19.14
N LEU A 347 -0.34 -1.07 18.33
CA LEU A 347 -0.12 -2.45 18.75
C LEU A 347 1.38 -2.78 18.74
N GLY A 348 1.81 -3.68 19.61
CA GLY A 348 3.15 -4.26 19.50
C GLY A 348 3.18 -5.29 18.39
N PHE A 349 4.21 -5.25 17.57
CA PHE A 349 4.43 -6.28 16.56
C PHE A 349 5.09 -7.49 17.25
N ALA A 350 4.34 -8.57 17.41
CA ALA A 350 4.86 -9.84 17.89
C ALA A 350 5.20 -10.69 16.66
N LEU A 351 6.51 -10.95 16.45
CA LEU A 351 7.00 -11.93 15.49
C LEU A 351 6.70 -13.35 15.98
#